data_22ed8dac89877e40e6f6eda857e54adf
#
_entry.id   22ed8dac89877e40e6f6eda857e54adf
#
_cell.length_a   1.000
_cell.length_b   1.000
_cell.length_c   1.000
_cell.angle_alpha   90.00
_cell.angle_beta   90.00
_cell.angle_gamma   90.00
#
_symmetry.space_group_name_H-M   'P 1'
#
loop_
_entity.id
_entity.type
_entity.pdbx_description
1 polymer ?
#
loop_
_entity_poly.entity_id
_entity_poly.type
_entity_poly.pdbx_seq_one_letter_code
_entity_poly.pdbx_strand_id
1 'polypeptide(L)'
;MDEQKTTPPPPARPASQPGAAPPSGPNPPAPSAQPGAGPPPAPRGPYAQPGTVPAPRPTAPPQPYDIPTLGEEFDRPKWTLPPVQVVVIALAGVAIVVAIVMYLARYKPVSAGSLDYVTSVELSDHNSVMAVINVTVRNISQKSLWIHEVTAGVDTDKGKFSDDAASAVDFDRYFQAYPALKEHALPALMPEMKIAPGGELKGTVIVSFPVNEDTFNKRKSLSVTVLPYDQRPLVLTSGNGETGAGK
;
A
#
# COMPACT_ATOMS: atom_id res chain seq x y z
N MET A 1 -51.90 -27.87 -48.42
CA MET A 1 -52.00 -26.49 -47.94
C MET A 1 -50.81 -26.30 -46.97
N ASP A 2 -49.69 -25.90 -47.54
CA ASP A 2 -48.44 -25.71 -46.79
C ASP A 2 -48.35 -24.26 -46.34
N GLU A 3 -48.46 -24.04 -45.04
CA GLU A 3 -48.29 -22.73 -44.42
C GLU A 3 -46.78 -22.43 -44.31
N GLN A 4 -46.26 -21.61 -45.19
CA GLN A 4 -44.90 -21.07 -45.12
C GLN A 4 -44.79 -20.10 -43.96
N LYS A 5 -44.13 -20.54 -42.88
CA LYS A 5 -43.77 -19.74 -41.74
C LYS A 5 -42.62 -18.77 -42.12
N THR A 6 -43.01 -17.53 -42.44
CA THR A 6 -42.06 -16.45 -42.77
C THR A 6 -41.31 -16.03 -41.51
N THR A 7 -40.02 -16.32 -41.47
CA THR A 7 -39.10 -15.85 -40.40
C THR A 7 -38.77 -14.37 -40.65
N PRO A 8 -38.92 -13.48 -39.64
CA PRO A 8 -38.55 -12.08 -39.81
C PRO A 8 -37.03 -11.93 -39.93
N PRO A 9 -36.53 -10.93 -40.69
CA PRO A 9 -35.11 -10.68 -40.86
C PRO A 9 -34.49 -10.16 -39.56
N PRO A 10 -33.20 -10.44 -39.31
CA PRO A 10 -32.49 -9.96 -38.13
C PRO A 10 -32.34 -8.44 -38.16
N PRO A 11 -32.33 -7.78 -37.00
CA PRO A 11 -32.15 -6.33 -36.94
C PRO A 11 -30.74 -5.91 -37.41
N ALA A 12 -30.71 -4.83 -38.19
CA ALA A 12 -29.48 -4.26 -38.75
C ALA A 12 -28.52 -3.81 -37.62
N ARG A 13 -27.25 -4.20 -37.76
CA ARG A 13 -26.17 -3.69 -36.86
C ARG A 13 -26.08 -2.16 -36.98
N PRO A 14 -25.98 -1.43 -35.88
CA PRO A 14 -25.64 -0.02 -35.93
C PRO A 14 -24.22 0.17 -36.50
N ALA A 15 -24.10 1.09 -37.42
CA ALA A 15 -22.83 1.47 -38.04
C ALA A 15 -21.83 1.97 -37.00
N SER A 16 -20.62 1.43 -37.06
CA SER A 16 -19.50 1.88 -36.23
C SER A 16 -19.20 3.36 -36.51
N GLN A 17 -19.37 4.20 -35.54
CA GLN A 17 -18.90 5.61 -35.60
C GLN A 17 -17.37 5.62 -35.60
N PRO A 18 -16.71 6.44 -36.46
CA PRO A 18 -15.27 6.64 -36.40
C PRO A 18 -14.92 7.34 -35.07
N GLY A 19 -13.94 6.79 -34.39
CA GLY A 19 -13.48 7.27 -33.10
C GLY A 19 -13.09 8.76 -33.11
N ALA A 20 -13.73 9.51 -32.23
CA ALA A 20 -13.25 10.83 -31.85
C ALA A 20 -11.97 10.66 -31.03
N ALA A 21 -10.89 11.31 -31.48
CA ALA A 21 -9.64 11.39 -30.73
C ALA A 21 -9.87 12.05 -29.36
N PRO A 22 -9.23 11.58 -28.30
CA PRO A 22 -9.33 12.24 -26.99
C PRO A 22 -8.74 13.64 -27.04
N PRO A 23 -9.35 14.63 -26.36
CA PRO A 23 -8.81 15.97 -26.28
C PRO A 23 -7.46 15.93 -25.54
N SER A 24 -6.45 16.53 -26.17
CA SER A 24 -5.14 16.77 -25.58
C SER A 24 -5.33 17.65 -24.34
N GLY A 25 -5.09 17.09 -23.16
CA GLY A 25 -5.05 17.82 -21.91
C GLY A 25 -3.91 18.86 -21.92
N PRO A 26 -4.04 19.98 -21.19
CA PRO A 26 -3.00 20.99 -21.13
C PRO A 26 -1.75 20.41 -20.46
N ASN A 27 -0.60 20.58 -21.12
CA ASN A 27 0.72 20.27 -20.58
C ASN A 27 0.93 21.00 -19.25
N PRO A 28 1.48 20.35 -18.22
CA PRO A 28 1.92 21.05 -17.03
C PRO A 28 3.06 22.03 -17.38
N PRO A 29 3.08 23.24 -16.79
CA PRO A 29 4.13 24.20 -17.04
C PRO A 29 5.47 23.66 -16.55
N ALA A 30 6.51 23.82 -17.37
CA ALA A 30 7.89 23.51 -17.04
C ALA A 30 8.32 24.28 -15.77
N PRO A 31 9.14 23.69 -14.89
CA PRO A 31 9.69 24.40 -13.75
C PRO A 31 10.59 25.53 -14.23
N SER A 32 10.24 26.77 -13.86
CA SER A 32 11.03 27.96 -14.10
C SER A 32 12.37 27.81 -13.37
N ALA A 33 13.45 27.84 -14.13
CA ALA A 33 14.82 27.95 -13.60
C ALA A 33 14.95 29.28 -12.83
N GLN A 34 15.17 29.21 -11.52
CA GLN A 34 15.58 30.35 -10.72
C GLN A 34 16.98 30.78 -11.17
N PRO A 35 17.20 32.09 -11.48
CA PRO A 35 18.54 32.57 -11.68
C PRO A 35 19.33 32.51 -10.37
N GLY A 36 20.48 31.84 -10.41
CA GLY A 36 21.38 31.73 -9.27
C GLY A 36 21.79 33.15 -8.79
N ALA A 37 21.54 33.39 -7.52
CA ALA A 37 22.13 34.52 -6.80
C ALA A 37 23.65 34.30 -6.71
N GLY A 38 24.42 35.14 -7.39
CA GLY A 38 25.86 35.18 -7.28
C GLY A 38 26.31 35.58 -5.88
N PRO A 39 27.51 35.15 -5.46
CA PRO A 39 28.04 35.49 -4.13
C PRO A 39 28.19 37.01 -3.98
N PRO A 40 27.96 37.56 -2.77
CA PRO A 40 28.08 38.98 -2.50
C PRO A 40 29.54 39.43 -2.66
N PRO A 41 29.77 40.65 -3.17
CA PRO A 41 31.13 41.19 -3.33
C PRO A 41 31.76 41.43 -1.97
N ALA A 42 33.04 41.07 -1.87
CA ALA A 42 33.87 41.30 -0.68
C ALA A 42 33.98 42.80 -0.37
N PRO A 43 33.98 43.23 0.88
CA PRO A 43 34.14 44.63 1.27
C PRO A 43 35.54 45.11 0.91
N ARG A 44 35.61 46.22 0.14
CA ARG A 44 36.83 46.93 -0.14
C ARG A 44 37.34 47.55 1.17
N GLY A 45 38.54 47.17 1.58
CA GLY A 45 39.27 47.78 2.67
C GLY A 45 39.66 49.23 2.33
N PRO A 46 39.76 50.10 3.33
CA PRO A 46 40.12 51.49 3.17
C PRO A 46 41.57 51.66 2.68
N TYR A 47 41.75 52.60 1.77
CA TYR A 47 43.03 53.00 1.16
C TYR A 47 44.03 53.36 2.26
N ALA A 48 45.23 52.72 2.14
CA ALA A 48 46.40 53.10 2.95
C ALA A 48 46.88 54.52 2.59
N GLN A 49 46.97 55.37 3.56
CA GLN A 49 47.65 56.67 3.46
C GLN A 49 49.19 56.44 3.45
N PRO A 50 49.97 57.14 2.63
CA PRO A 50 51.41 57.14 2.74
C PRO A 50 51.83 58.07 3.88
N GLY A 51 52.28 57.49 4.99
CA GLY A 51 52.66 58.21 6.20
C GLY A 51 54.02 57.73 6.70
N THR A 52 55.00 58.63 6.58
CA THR A 52 56.17 58.86 7.41
C THR A 52 56.94 57.63 7.91
N VAL A 53 58.14 57.52 7.37
CA VAL A 53 59.23 56.60 7.85
C VAL A 53 59.68 57.05 9.24
N PRO A 54 59.52 56.23 10.30
CA PRO A 54 60.18 56.51 11.59
C PRO A 54 61.65 56.04 11.55
N ALA A 55 62.48 56.80 12.18
CA ALA A 55 63.91 56.57 12.35
C ALA A 55 64.24 55.20 13.00
N PRO A 56 65.38 54.59 12.69
CA PRO A 56 65.76 53.29 13.21
C PRO A 56 65.96 53.34 14.72
N ARG A 57 65.23 52.50 15.43
CA ARG A 57 65.36 52.28 16.86
C ARG A 57 66.55 51.28 17.08
N PRO A 58 67.39 51.50 18.14
CA PRO A 58 68.52 50.62 18.39
C PRO A 58 68.05 49.20 18.61
N THR A 59 68.80 48.29 17.99
CA THR A 59 68.59 46.85 18.01
C THR A 59 68.81 46.30 19.39
N ALA A 60 67.75 45.79 20.02
CA ALA A 60 67.87 44.97 21.23
C ALA A 60 68.56 43.64 20.91
N PRO A 61 69.34 43.05 21.82
CA PRO A 61 69.97 41.77 21.58
C PRO A 61 68.92 40.69 21.26
N PRO A 62 69.28 39.73 20.38
CA PRO A 62 68.33 38.67 19.97
C PRO A 62 67.97 37.85 21.22
N GLN A 63 66.68 37.83 21.53
CA GLN A 63 66.13 36.89 22.51
C GLN A 63 66.25 35.47 21.93
N PRO A 64 66.67 34.48 22.74
CA PRO A 64 66.67 33.12 22.25
C PRO A 64 65.25 32.76 21.86
N TYR A 65 65.12 32.43 20.58
CA TYR A 65 63.88 31.88 20.09
C TYR A 65 63.62 30.55 20.79
N ASP A 66 62.65 30.53 21.69
CA ASP A 66 62.04 29.30 22.16
C ASP A 66 61.38 28.67 20.92
N ILE A 67 62.09 27.73 20.32
CA ILE A 67 61.51 26.88 19.26
C ILE A 67 60.52 25.99 19.99
N PRO A 68 59.21 26.13 19.78
CA PRO A 68 58.27 25.21 20.36
C PRO A 68 58.62 23.82 19.94
N THR A 69 59.01 22.98 20.87
CA THR A 69 59.30 21.58 20.63
C THR A 69 58.04 20.94 20.10
N LEU A 70 58.11 20.35 18.93
CA LEU A 70 57.04 19.61 18.19
C LEU A 70 56.36 18.52 19.03
N GLY A 71 56.72 18.40 20.33
CA GLY A 71 56.14 17.44 21.25
C GLY A 71 54.87 17.89 21.97
N GLU A 72 54.62 19.21 22.05
CA GLU A 72 53.45 19.71 22.79
C GLU A 72 52.15 19.72 21.99
N GLU A 73 52.24 19.60 20.68
CA GLU A 73 51.04 19.60 19.80
C GLU A 73 50.31 18.26 19.76
N PHE A 74 50.84 17.21 20.35
CA PHE A 74 50.24 15.86 20.32
C PHE A 74 49.55 15.44 21.61
N ASP A 75 49.45 16.32 22.61
CA ASP A 75 48.62 16.04 23.77
C ASP A 75 47.15 16.34 23.49
N ARG A 76 46.66 15.75 22.37
CA ARG A 76 45.21 15.68 22.12
C ARG A 76 44.61 14.92 23.28
N PRO A 77 43.54 15.47 23.92
CA PRO A 77 42.88 14.76 24.98
C PRO A 77 42.54 13.37 24.46
N LYS A 78 43.18 12.34 25.02
CA LYS A 78 42.86 10.94 24.72
C LYS A 78 41.37 10.81 25.00
N TRP A 79 40.60 10.46 23.97
CA TRP A 79 39.20 10.13 24.11
C TRP A 79 39.12 9.01 25.17
N THR A 80 38.90 9.36 26.38
CA THR A 80 38.61 8.40 27.45
C THR A 80 37.20 7.94 27.19
N LEU A 81 37.05 6.70 26.71
CA LEU A 81 35.75 6.07 26.59
C LEU A 81 35.03 6.21 27.94
N PRO A 82 33.77 6.63 27.95
CA PRO A 82 33.01 6.75 29.19
C PRO A 82 33.03 5.41 29.94
N PRO A 83 33.01 5.42 31.29
CA PRO A 83 33.06 4.19 32.05
C PRO A 83 31.95 3.23 31.57
N VAL A 84 32.26 1.96 31.43
CA VAL A 84 31.37 0.92 30.91
C VAL A 84 29.96 0.98 31.50
N GLN A 85 29.86 1.35 32.78
CA GLN A 85 28.55 1.52 33.45
C GLN A 85 27.69 2.60 32.79
N VAL A 86 28.27 3.73 32.37
CA VAL A 86 27.52 4.81 31.68
C VAL A 86 27.04 4.34 30.30
N VAL A 87 27.88 3.58 29.58
CA VAL A 87 27.50 3.01 28.28
C VAL A 87 26.34 2.02 28.43
N VAL A 88 26.41 1.15 29.43
CA VAL A 88 25.34 0.17 29.72
C VAL A 88 24.02 0.85 30.08
N ILE A 89 24.07 1.89 30.93
CA ILE A 89 22.86 2.66 31.30
C ILE A 89 22.28 3.37 30.06
N ALA A 90 23.11 3.97 29.22
CA ALA A 90 22.67 4.63 28.01
C ALA A 90 22.01 3.64 27.03
N LEU A 91 22.61 2.47 26.81
CA LEU A 91 22.03 1.41 25.97
C LEU A 91 20.71 0.88 26.55
N ALA A 92 20.62 0.69 27.87
CA ALA A 92 19.38 0.29 28.53
C ALA A 92 18.28 1.36 28.32
N GLY A 93 18.63 2.64 28.44
CA GLY A 93 17.71 3.74 28.18
C GLY A 93 17.18 3.74 26.75
N VAL A 94 18.08 3.58 25.76
CA VAL A 94 17.69 3.46 24.34
C VAL A 94 16.79 2.24 24.12
N ALA A 95 17.13 1.09 24.70
CA ALA A 95 16.32 -0.12 24.55
C ALA A 95 14.90 0.07 25.11
N ILE A 96 14.76 0.75 26.26
CA ILE A 96 13.45 1.06 26.84
C ILE A 96 12.65 2.00 25.90
N VAL A 97 13.28 3.05 25.39
CA VAL A 97 12.61 3.97 24.45
C VAL A 97 12.15 3.23 23.19
N VAL A 98 13.00 2.39 22.60
CA VAL A 98 12.65 1.57 21.43
C VAL A 98 11.51 0.62 21.77
N ALA A 99 11.52 -0.02 22.93
CA ALA A 99 10.43 -0.91 23.37
C ALA A 99 9.11 -0.15 23.54
N ILE A 100 9.13 1.05 24.12
CA ILE A 100 7.96 1.93 24.27
C ILE A 100 7.44 2.34 22.88
N VAL A 101 8.32 2.79 21.98
CA VAL A 101 7.93 3.17 20.61
C VAL A 101 7.33 1.97 19.86
N MET A 102 7.94 0.79 19.94
CA MET A 102 7.38 -0.44 19.36
C MET A 102 6.04 -0.83 19.98
N TYR A 103 5.87 -0.65 21.28
CA TYR A 103 4.60 -0.92 21.97
C TYR A 103 3.50 0.05 21.54
N LEU A 104 3.80 1.35 21.45
CA LEU A 104 2.86 2.38 21.01
C LEU A 104 2.57 2.27 19.50
N ALA A 105 3.55 1.85 18.71
CA ALA A 105 3.40 1.60 17.28
C ALA A 105 2.73 0.26 16.95
N ARG A 106 2.33 -0.55 17.95
CA ARG A 106 1.51 -1.73 17.72
C ARG A 106 0.21 -1.30 17.05
N TYR A 107 0.10 -1.65 15.79
CA TYR A 107 -1.08 -1.34 14.99
C TYR A 107 -2.28 -2.07 15.58
N LYS A 108 -3.23 -1.28 16.06
CA LYS A 108 -4.56 -1.83 16.39
C LYS A 108 -5.21 -2.24 15.08
N PRO A 109 -5.85 -3.42 15.01
CA PRO A 109 -6.65 -3.77 13.86
C PRO A 109 -7.72 -2.69 13.68
N VAL A 110 -7.90 -2.20 12.46
CA VAL A 110 -8.85 -1.13 12.13
C VAL A 110 -10.11 -1.67 11.47
N SER A 111 -10.05 -2.93 11.07
CA SER A 111 -11.16 -3.67 10.48
C SER A 111 -11.16 -5.12 10.98
N ALA A 112 -12.33 -5.70 11.04
CA ALA A 112 -12.57 -7.11 11.36
C ALA A 112 -13.62 -7.65 10.39
N GLY A 113 -13.78 -8.95 10.31
CA GLY A 113 -14.80 -9.55 9.47
C GLY A 113 -14.77 -11.07 9.51
N SER A 114 -15.67 -11.68 8.76
CA SER A 114 -15.84 -13.12 8.65
C SER A 114 -16.19 -13.51 7.21
N LEU A 115 -15.92 -14.77 6.88
CA LEU A 115 -16.50 -15.44 5.73
C LEU A 115 -17.75 -16.17 6.24
N ASP A 116 -18.92 -15.76 5.74
CA ASP A 116 -20.19 -16.23 6.29
C ASP A 116 -20.74 -17.44 5.52
N TYR A 117 -20.56 -17.45 4.20
CA TYR A 117 -21.07 -18.50 3.33
C TYR A 117 -20.22 -18.65 2.09
N VAL A 118 -20.05 -19.88 1.62
CA VAL A 118 -19.30 -20.19 0.40
C VAL A 118 -20.07 -21.24 -0.40
N THR A 119 -20.37 -20.94 -1.64
CA THR A 119 -20.88 -21.91 -2.61
C THR A 119 -20.05 -21.87 -3.88
N SER A 120 -19.97 -22.96 -4.59
CA SER A 120 -19.19 -23.06 -5.82
C SER A 120 -19.92 -23.90 -6.85
N VAL A 121 -19.61 -23.61 -8.12
CA VAL A 121 -20.13 -24.35 -9.26
C VAL A 121 -18.97 -24.59 -10.21
N GLU A 122 -18.85 -25.82 -10.71
CA GLU A 122 -17.88 -26.17 -11.75
C GLU A 122 -18.30 -25.53 -13.08
N LEU A 123 -17.32 -24.92 -13.77
CA LEU A 123 -17.55 -24.36 -15.09
C LEU A 123 -17.55 -25.48 -16.14
N SER A 124 -18.10 -25.18 -17.32
CA SER A 124 -18.27 -26.15 -18.42
C SER A 124 -16.95 -26.76 -18.94
N ASP A 125 -15.81 -26.16 -18.60
CA ASP A 125 -14.48 -26.67 -18.94
C ASP A 125 -13.98 -27.78 -18.01
N HIS A 126 -14.71 -28.07 -16.91
CA HIS A 126 -14.36 -29.02 -15.85
C HIS A 126 -12.96 -28.81 -15.22
N ASN A 127 -12.34 -27.68 -15.47
CA ASN A 127 -11.04 -27.32 -14.95
C ASN A 127 -11.06 -26.06 -14.09
N SER A 128 -12.17 -25.35 -14.07
CA SER A 128 -12.35 -24.11 -13.35
C SER A 128 -13.63 -24.15 -12.51
N VAL A 129 -13.57 -23.48 -11.38
CA VAL A 129 -14.69 -23.33 -10.46
C VAL A 129 -14.99 -21.84 -10.29
N MET A 130 -16.26 -21.49 -10.38
CA MET A 130 -16.75 -20.19 -9.95
C MET A 130 -17.27 -20.29 -8.52
N ALA A 131 -16.76 -19.46 -7.63
CA ALA A 131 -17.15 -19.43 -6.22
C ALA A 131 -17.85 -18.11 -5.87
N VAL A 132 -18.94 -18.23 -5.13
CA VAL A 132 -19.65 -17.13 -4.49
C VAL A 132 -19.35 -17.17 -3.00
N ILE A 133 -18.83 -16.08 -2.48
CA ILE A 133 -18.37 -15.96 -1.11
C ILE A 133 -19.09 -14.78 -0.46
N ASN A 134 -19.88 -15.02 0.56
CA ASN A 134 -20.47 -13.97 1.37
C ASN A 134 -19.50 -13.57 2.48
N VAL A 135 -19.25 -12.29 2.58
CA VAL A 135 -18.34 -11.73 3.57
C VAL A 135 -19.01 -10.64 4.38
N THR A 136 -18.65 -10.58 5.65
CA THR A 136 -18.98 -9.48 6.54
C THR A 136 -17.69 -8.72 6.84
N VAL A 137 -17.70 -7.42 6.60
CA VAL A 137 -16.60 -6.50 6.93
C VAL A 137 -17.08 -5.48 7.92
N ARG A 138 -16.41 -5.36 9.07
CA ARG A 138 -16.72 -4.41 10.12
C ARG A 138 -15.60 -3.41 10.29
N ASN A 139 -15.93 -2.14 10.29
CA ASN A 139 -14.99 -1.06 10.58
C ASN A 139 -14.94 -0.82 12.09
N ILE A 140 -13.84 -1.19 12.75
CA ILE A 140 -13.63 -0.96 14.19
C ILE A 140 -12.80 0.29 14.48
N SER A 141 -12.50 1.09 13.44
CA SER A 141 -11.78 2.35 13.57
C SER A 141 -12.72 3.53 13.84
N GLN A 142 -12.12 4.65 14.19
CA GLN A 142 -12.83 5.93 14.39
C GLN A 142 -13.04 6.72 13.08
N LYS A 143 -12.48 6.24 11.97
CA LYS A 143 -12.56 6.87 10.64
C LYS A 143 -13.36 6.01 9.70
N SER A 144 -14.01 6.62 8.70
CA SER A 144 -14.64 5.86 7.62
C SER A 144 -13.60 5.05 6.87
N LEU A 145 -13.95 3.82 6.53
CA LEU A 145 -13.16 2.91 5.72
C LEU A 145 -13.74 2.89 4.31
N TRP A 146 -12.89 3.02 3.30
CA TRP A 146 -13.27 2.91 1.90
C TRP A 146 -12.57 1.70 1.30
N ILE A 147 -13.35 0.84 0.66
CA ILE A 147 -12.83 -0.35 -0.02
C ILE A 147 -12.19 0.09 -1.34
N HIS A 148 -10.93 -0.30 -1.54
CA HIS A 148 -10.22 -0.05 -2.80
C HIS A 148 -10.30 -1.27 -3.72
N GLU A 149 -10.01 -2.45 -3.18
CA GLU A 149 -9.92 -3.68 -3.95
C GLU A 149 -10.38 -4.86 -3.11
N VAL A 150 -10.93 -5.87 -3.78
CA VAL A 150 -11.32 -7.13 -3.16
C VAL A 150 -10.78 -8.27 -4.01
N THR A 151 -9.96 -9.13 -3.40
CA THR A 151 -9.41 -10.31 -4.04
C THR A 151 -9.75 -11.54 -3.22
N ALA A 152 -9.84 -12.70 -3.85
CA ALA A 152 -9.97 -13.95 -3.13
C ALA A 152 -8.85 -14.92 -3.51
N GLY A 153 -8.45 -15.75 -2.56
CA GLY A 153 -7.42 -16.75 -2.74
C GLY A 153 -7.81 -18.10 -2.18
N VAL A 154 -7.44 -19.16 -2.86
CA VAL A 154 -7.63 -20.54 -2.43
C VAL A 154 -6.28 -21.25 -2.31
N ASP A 155 -6.07 -21.95 -1.20
CA ASP A 155 -4.92 -22.82 -0.99
C ASP A 155 -5.37 -24.27 -1.14
N THR A 156 -4.75 -24.99 -2.06
CA THR A 156 -5.06 -26.37 -2.40
C THR A 156 -3.80 -27.21 -2.42
N ASP A 157 -3.95 -28.51 -2.59
CA ASP A 157 -2.80 -29.42 -2.78
C ASP A 157 -2.07 -29.17 -4.11
N LYS A 158 -2.75 -28.57 -5.10
CA LYS A 158 -2.16 -28.22 -6.40
C LYS A 158 -1.43 -26.87 -6.39
N GLY A 159 -1.60 -26.06 -5.34
CA GLY A 159 -1.00 -24.74 -5.21
C GLY A 159 -1.96 -23.70 -4.66
N LYS A 160 -1.45 -22.45 -4.64
CA LYS A 160 -2.22 -21.29 -4.24
C LYS A 160 -2.66 -20.53 -5.51
N PHE A 161 -3.94 -20.23 -5.58
CA PHE A 161 -4.52 -19.46 -6.66
C PHE A 161 -5.22 -18.24 -6.08
N SER A 162 -5.19 -17.14 -6.79
CA SER A 162 -5.89 -15.91 -6.42
C SER A 162 -6.49 -15.26 -7.65
N ASP A 163 -7.62 -14.62 -7.47
CA ASP A 163 -8.31 -13.88 -8.52
C ASP A 163 -9.02 -12.66 -7.92
N ASP A 164 -9.25 -11.65 -8.74
CA ASP A 164 -9.94 -10.44 -8.35
C ASP A 164 -11.45 -10.69 -8.30
N ALA A 165 -12.14 -9.97 -7.44
CA ALA A 165 -13.59 -10.03 -7.38
C ALA A 165 -14.21 -9.56 -8.70
N ALA A 166 -15.15 -10.36 -9.22
CA ALA A 166 -15.91 -10.01 -10.41
C ALA A 166 -16.67 -8.69 -10.22
N SER A 167 -16.80 -7.94 -11.31
CA SER A 167 -17.54 -6.69 -11.30
C SER A 167 -19.03 -6.94 -11.01
N ALA A 168 -19.64 -6.07 -10.22
CA ALA A 168 -21.09 -6.15 -9.90
C ALA A 168 -21.99 -6.15 -11.15
N VAL A 169 -21.57 -5.53 -12.23
CA VAL A 169 -22.33 -5.49 -13.48
C VAL A 169 -22.44 -6.86 -14.15
N ASP A 170 -21.54 -7.79 -13.82
CA ASP A 170 -21.52 -9.14 -14.37
C ASP A 170 -22.33 -10.15 -13.52
N PHE A 171 -22.75 -9.77 -12.30
CA PHE A 171 -23.43 -10.67 -11.37
C PHE A 171 -24.71 -11.27 -11.98
N ASP A 172 -25.55 -10.45 -12.60
CA ASP A 172 -26.78 -10.93 -13.24
C ASP A 172 -26.50 -11.95 -14.34
N ARG A 173 -25.46 -11.75 -15.11
CA ARG A 173 -25.01 -12.69 -16.14
C ARG A 173 -24.54 -14.01 -15.55
N TYR A 174 -23.75 -13.96 -14.47
CA TYR A 174 -23.30 -15.17 -13.77
C TYR A 174 -24.47 -15.93 -13.12
N PHE A 175 -25.41 -15.24 -12.50
CA PHE A 175 -26.59 -15.86 -11.93
C PHE A 175 -27.56 -16.43 -12.97
N GLN A 176 -27.62 -15.87 -14.18
CA GLN A 176 -28.37 -16.44 -15.29
C GLN A 176 -27.71 -17.72 -15.80
N ALA A 177 -26.39 -17.73 -15.93
CA ALA A 177 -25.63 -18.89 -16.38
C ALA A 177 -25.61 -20.02 -15.33
N TYR A 178 -25.52 -19.65 -14.06
CA TYR A 178 -25.38 -20.58 -12.92
C TYR A 178 -26.37 -20.20 -11.81
N PRO A 179 -27.66 -20.58 -11.91
CA PRO A 179 -28.69 -20.19 -10.93
C PRO A 179 -28.38 -20.62 -9.48
N ALA A 180 -27.65 -21.72 -9.30
CA ALA A 180 -27.24 -22.21 -7.99
C ALA A 180 -26.37 -21.19 -7.20
N LEU A 181 -25.65 -20.32 -7.88
CA LEU A 181 -24.83 -19.27 -7.26
C LEU A 181 -25.68 -18.14 -6.63
N LYS A 182 -26.94 -18.00 -7.05
CA LYS A 182 -27.84 -16.93 -6.61
C LYS A 182 -28.50 -17.21 -5.26
N GLU A 183 -28.58 -18.46 -4.86
CA GLU A 183 -29.45 -18.90 -3.74
C GLU A 183 -29.20 -18.15 -2.42
N HIS A 184 -27.97 -17.79 -2.12
CA HIS A 184 -27.59 -17.06 -0.92
C HIS A 184 -26.83 -15.77 -1.21
N ALA A 185 -26.87 -15.28 -2.45
CA ALA A 185 -26.11 -14.10 -2.85
C ALA A 185 -26.68 -12.84 -2.19
N LEU A 186 -25.80 -12.05 -1.61
CA LEU A 186 -26.04 -10.70 -1.11
C LEU A 186 -25.70 -9.69 -2.22
N PRO A 187 -25.98 -8.40 -2.02
CA PRO A 187 -25.45 -7.36 -2.92
C PRO A 187 -23.95 -7.49 -3.09
N ALA A 188 -23.45 -7.15 -4.28
CA ALA A 188 -22.01 -7.22 -4.56
C ALA A 188 -21.20 -6.36 -3.61
N LEU A 189 -20.08 -6.90 -3.09
CA LEU A 189 -19.08 -6.12 -2.39
C LEU A 189 -18.19 -5.45 -3.44
N MET A 190 -18.27 -4.13 -3.56
CA MET A 190 -17.62 -3.37 -4.62
C MET A 190 -16.52 -2.45 -4.09
N PRO A 191 -15.54 -2.10 -4.92
CA PRO A 191 -14.70 -0.93 -4.68
C PRO A 191 -15.54 0.33 -4.46
N GLU A 192 -14.95 1.34 -3.82
CA GLU A 192 -15.55 2.64 -3.47
C GLU A 192 -16.70 2.56 -2.46
N MET A 193 -17.01 1.38 -1.92
CA MET A 193 -17.98 1.29 -0.82
C MET A 193 -17.41 1.84 0.47
N LYS A 194 -18.22 2.66 1.16
CA LYS A 194 -17.86 3.30 2.42
C LYS A 194 -18.47 2.56 3.60
N ILE A 195 -17.65 2.26 4.60
CA ILE A 195 -18.08 1.72 5.89
C ILE A 195 -17.86 2.78 6.96
N ALA A 196 -18.93 3.26 7.58
CA ALA A 196 -18.85 4.25 8.65
C ALA A 196 -18.08 3.70 9.87
N PRO A 197 -17.54 4.57 10.76
CA PRO A 197 -16.97 4.13 12.02
C PRO A 197 -17.93 3.25 12.82
N GLY A 198 -17.47 2.08 13.26
CA GLY A 198 -18.30 1.09 13.96
C GLY A 198 -19.34 0.37 13.08
N GLY A 199 -19.45 0.74 11.81
CA GLY A 199 -20.40 0.13 10.86
C GLY A 199 -19.95 -1.23 10.37
N GLU A 200 -20.89 -1.93 9.76
CA GLU A 200 -20.73 -3.27 9.16
C GLU A 200 -21.29 -3.25 7.75
N LEU A 201 -20.62 -3.96 6.85
CA LEU A 201 -21.04 -4.15 5.46
C LEU A 201 -21.01 -5.64 5.16
N LYS A 202 -22.12 -6.15 4.65
CA LYS A 202 -22.23 -7.53 4.15
C LYS A 202 -22.34 -7.49 2.64
N GLY A 203 -21.63 -8.38 1.99
CA GLY A 203 -21.68 -8.44 0.53
C GLY A 203 -21.19 -9.76 -0.01
N THR A 204 -21.44 -9.94 -1.27
CA THR A 204 -21.02 -11.12 -2.05
C THR A 204 -19.82 -10.77 -2.90
N VAL A 205 -18.86 -11.68 -2.95
CA VAL A 205 -17.71 -11.70 -3.84
C VAL A 205 -17.84 -12.89 -4.76
N ILE A 206 -17.72 -12.69 -6.06
CA ILE A 206 -17.68 -13.77 -7.08
C ILE A 206 -16.28 -13.83 -7.64
N VAL A 207 -15.69 -15.01 -7.67
CA VAL A 207 -14.33 -15.25 -8.18
C VAL A 207 -14.26 -16.56 -8.96
N SER A 208 -13.30 -16.69 -9.86
CA SER A 208 -13.04 -17.91 -10.61
C SER A 208 -11.66 -18.46 -10.26
N PHE A 209 -11.58 -19.75 -9.98
CA PHE A 209 -10.30 -20.41 -9.71
C PHE A 209 -10.03 -21.50 -10.76
N PRO A 210 -8.79 -21.60 -11.28
CA PRO A 210 -8.39 -22.60 -12.26
C PRO A 210 -8.14 -23.96 -11.58
N VAL A 211 -9.14 -24.47 -10.91
CA VAL A 211 -9.14 -25.78 -10.23
C VAL A 211 -10.51 -26.44 -10.40
N ASN A 212 -10.55 -27.75 -10.49
CA ASN A 212 -11.83 -28.48 -10.54
C ASN A 212 -12.53 -28.49 -9.17
N GLU A 213 -13.81 -28.81 -9.17
CA GLU A 213 -14.67 -28.78 -7.96
C GLU A 213 -14.16 -29.66 -6.84
N ASP A 214 -13.66 -30.87 -7.14
CA ASP A 214 -13.08 -31.78 -6.16
C ASP A 214 -11.88 -31.16 -5.45
N THR A 215 -11.00 -30.49 -6.18
CA THR A 215 -9.84 -29.80 -5.62
C THR A 215 -10.26 -28.61 -4.75
N PHE A 216 -11.26 -27.84 -5.23
CA PHE A 216 -11.80 -26.73 -4.47
C PHE A 216 -12.47 -27.18 -3.18
N ASN A 217 -13.23 -28.27 -3.21
CA ASN A 217 -13.89 -28.84 -2.02
C ASN A 217 -12.90 -29.38 -0.99
N LYS A 218 -11.73 -29.86 -1.46
CA LYS A 218 -10.61 -30.35 -0.62
C LYS A 218 -9.60 -29.24 -0.29
N ARG A 219 -9.94 -27.97 -0.53
CA ARG A 219 -9.05 -26.84 -0.24
C ARG A 219 -8.58 -26.81 1.21
N LYS A 220 -7.35 -26.40 1.42
CA LYS A 220 -6.77 -26.20 2.75
C LYS A 220 -7.34 -24.97 3.44
N SER A 221 -7.47 -23.89 2.66
CA SER A 221 -8.05 -22.65 3.13
C SER A 221 -8.61 -21.84 1.96
N LEU A 222 -9.58 -21.00 2.28
CA LEU A 222 -10.12 -19.96 1.40
C LEU A 222 -9.93 -18.64 2.11
N SER A 223 -9.44 -17.65 1.40
CA SER A 223 -9.24 -16.31 1.96
C SER A 223 -9.86 -15.26 1.05
N VAL A 224 -10.42 -14.22 1.66
CA VAL A 224 -10.83 -12.99 0.98
C VAL A 224 -10.03 -11.85 1.57
N THR A 225 -9.35 -11.12 0.71
CA THR A 225 -8.57 -9.94 1.08
C THR A 225 -9.33 -8.71 0.65
N VAL A 226 -9.68 -7.89 1.61
CA VAL A 226 -10.26 -6.57 1.37
C VAL A 226 -9.18 -5.53 1.61
N LEU A 227 -8.81 -4.79 0.58
CA LEU A 227 -7.80 -3.74 0.63
C LEU A 227 -8.49 -2.37 0.74
N PRO A 228 -8.40 -1.68 1.86
CA PRO A 228 -8.83 -0.29 1.99
C PRO A 228 -7.78 0.67 1.43
N TYR A 229 -8.18 1.92 1.06
CA TYR A 229 -7.26 2.93 0.53
C TYR A 229 -6.11 3.30 1.48
N ASP A 230 -6.43 3.60 2.74
CA ASP A 230 -5.46 4.18 3.68
C ASP A 230 -5.11 3.23 4.84
N GLN A 231 -5.37 1.93 4.68
CA GLN A 231 -5.22 0.97 5.75
C GLN A 231 -4.61 -0.34 5.25
N ARG A 232 -4.23 -1.18 6.21
CA ARG A 232 -3.71 -2.52 5.87
C ARG A 232 -4.82 -3.40 5.32
N PRO A 233 -4.47 -4.34 4.43
CA PRO A 233 -5.40 -5.35 3.96
C PRO A 233 -6.03 -6.12 5.13
N LEU A 234 -7.34 -6.31 5.05
CA LEU A 234 -8.06 -7.23 5.91
C LEU A 234 -8.12 -8.59 5.21
N VAL A 235 -7.50 -9.59 5.78
CA VAL A 235 -7.54 -10.96 5.27
C VAL A 235 -8.51 -11.77 6.12
N LEU A 236 -9.59 -12.22 5.50
CA LEU A 236 -10.58 -13.11 6.07
C LEU A 236 -10.27 -14.53 5.60
N THR A 237 -10.15 -15.49 6.50
CA THR A 237 -9.77 -16.85 6.14
C THR A 237 -10.76 -17.84 6.75
N SER A 238 -11.23 -18.78 5.92
CA SER A 238 -11.96 -19.96 6.37
C SER A 238 -11.04 -21.17 6.26
N GLY A 239 -10.91 -21.92 7.34
CA GLY A 239 -10.20 -23.20 7.34
C GLY A 239 -11.07 -24.34 6.79
N ASN A 240 -10.44 -25.51 6.59
CA ASN A 240 -11.10 -26.70 6.09
C ASN A 240 -12.27 -27.11 7.02
N GLY A 241 -13.50 -27.03 6.54
CA GLY A 241 -14.68 -27.60 7.22
C GLY A 241 -15.78 -26.65 7.65
N GLU A 242 -15.57 -25.35 7.66
CA GLU A 242 -16.67 -24.37 7.87
C GLU A 242 -17.35 -24.00 6.57
N THR A 243 -18.05 -24.96 6.00
CA THR A 243 -19.21 -24.63 5.18
C THR A 243 -20.22 -24.09 6.17
N GLY A 244 -20.40 -22.77 6.23
CA GLY A 244 -21.36 -22.13 7.12
C GLY A 244 -22.78 -22.54 6.74
N ALA A 245 -23.18 -23.73 7.21
CA ALA A 245 -24.58 -24.06 7.28
C ALA A 245 -25.18 -23.19 8.39
N GLY A 246 -25.73 -22.05 8.00
CA GLY A 246 -26.53 -21.21 8.89
C GLY A 246 -27.60 -22.03 9.57
N LYS A 247 -27.58 -22.01 10.90
CA LYS A 247 -28.67 -22.44 11.75
C LYS A 247 -29.63 -21.28 11.98
#